data_d3ffe616e9494a9dd851e2f62d78def9
#
_entry.id   d3ffe616e9494a9dd851e2f62d78def9
#
_cell.length_a   1.000
_cell.length_b   1.000
_cell.length_c   1.000
_cell.angle_alpha   90.00
_cell.angle_beta   90.00
_cell.angle_gamma   90.00
#
_symmetry.space_group_name_H-M   'P 1'
#
loop_
_entity.id
_entity.type
_entity.pdbx_description
1 polymer ?
#
loop_
_entity_poly.entity_id
_entity_poly.type
_entity_poly.pdbx_seq_one_letter_code
_entity_poly.pdbx_strand_id
1 'polypeptide(L)'
;MALYGAIPFMQAQKSGYSVGVFWLNAAETWVDIVKSQKNPNTLSTEKRSTHTHWMSENGLLDVFFLPGPTAGHVYEQYTGLTGTTTLPPAFSLGYHQCRWNYVSQDDVKDVDRNFDKFDIPYDVIWLDIEYTDGKKYFTWDPLTFGDPISMQDQLAKRNRKLVAIIDPHIKNEGGYEISKQLNDKGLAVKDKDGEKSYDGWCWPGSSHWVDAFNPAAVNWWKSLFALKTFPFATKNLHIWNDMNEPSVFNGPETTMPKDNIHHGDWEHRDVHNLYGMTFHNATYEGLVTRLGKGNERRPFVLTRSFFAGSQRTAAMWTGDNQASWEHLAQAFPMILNQGIAGMPFSGADVGGFFGNPSKELLTRWYQSGTFYPFFRGHAHIDAKRREPYLVEEPYRSIIRDALRLRYALLPVWYTAFHRASLDGMPVIRPHFVMFPKDEAGFAIDDQFFIGDFGLLAKPVVKEGADSVEIYLPDDEPYYDYFTHKVYKGKGYHTVSAPLNTIPLLMRGGGIVPRKDRHRRSSGLMKYDPYTLVINLNNEVRDRIHCHPTTYC
;
A
#
# COMPACT_ATOMS: atom_id res chain seq x y z
N MET A 1 -10.35 -6.99 -17.84
CA MET A 1 -9.53 -5.81 -17.52
C MET A 1 -9.05 -5.87 -16.08
N ALA A 2 -7.77 -5.71 -15.84
CA ALA A 2 -7.27 -5.59 -14.48
C ALA A 2 -7.63 -4.20 -13.96
N LEU A 3 -8.41 -4.15 -12.87
CA LEU A 3 -8.61 -2.93 -12.12
C LEU A 3 -7.35 -2.65 -11.33
N TYR A 4 -6.75 -1.48 -11.57
CA TYR A 4 -5.57 -0.98 -10.89
C TYR A 4 -4.30 -1.79 -11.20
N GLY A 5 -3.91 -2.79 -10.42
CA GLY A 5 -2.69 -3.57 -10.64
C GLY A 5 -2.96 -5.06 -10.89
N ALA A 6 -1.99 -5.73 -11.51
CA ALA A 6 -2.06 -7.16 -11.80
C ALA A 6 -0.72 -7.83 -11.52
N ILE A 7 -0.73 -8.93 -10.76
CA ILE A 7 0.44 -9.79 -10.55
C ILE A 7 0.03 -11.22 -10.85
N PRO A 8 0.42 -11.79 -11.97
CA PRO A 8 0.07 -13.17 -12.35
C PRO A 8 0.91 -14.20 -11.58
N PHE A 9 0.78 -14.17 -10.25
CA PHE A 9 1.43 -15.06 -9.31
C PHE A 9 0.39 -15.83 -8.49
N MET A 10 0.61 -17.11 -8.30
CA MET A 10 -0.21 -17.97 -7.46
C MET A 10 0.67 -18.81 -6.55
N GLN A 11 0.27 -18.93 -5.28
CA GLN A 11 0.89 -19.85 -4.34
C GLN A 11 -0.10 -20.96 -3.96
N ALA A 12 0.38 -22.20 -3.95
CA ALA A 12 -0.33 -23.33 -3.42
C ALA A 12 0.33 -23.84 -2.14
N GLN A 13 -0.49 -24.18 -1.14
CA GLN A 13 -0.05 -24.65 0.16
C GLN A 13 -0.59 -26.05 0.46
N LYS A 14 0.29 -26.93 0.94
CA LYS A 14 -0.01 -28.22 1.51
C LYS A 14 0.70 -28.32 2.85
N SER A 15 0.27 -29.23 3.73
CA SER A 15 0.94 -29.41 5.05
C SER A 15 2.45 -29.56 4.90
N GLY A 16 3.17 -28.58 5.43
CA GLY A 16 4.63 -28.52 5.39
C GLY A 16 5.27 -28.24 4.02
N TYR A 17 4.50 -27.90 3.00
CA TYR A 17 5.01 -27.69 1.66
C TYR A 17 4.30 -26.57 0.91
N SER A 18 5.07 -25.67 0.30
CA SER A 18 4.58 -24.56 -0.54
C SER A 18 5.22 -24.60 -1.92
N VAL A 19 4.45 -24.24 -2.93
CA VAL A 19 4.92 -24.02 -4.30
C VAL A 19 4.32 -22.73 -4.85
N GLY A 20 5.04 -22.08 -5.75
CA GLY A 20 4.57 -20.90 -6.47
C GLY A 20 4.58 -21.11 -7.98
N VAL A 21 3.71 -20.38 -8.67
CA VAL A 21 3.71 -20.25 -10.13
C VAL A 21 3.61 -18.77 -10.46
N PHE A 22 4.51 -18.30 -11.31
CA PHE A 22 4.50 -16.94 -11.81
C PHE A 22 4.53 -16.97 -13.34
N TRP A 23 3.55 -16.34 -13.97
CA TRP A 23 3.50 -16.16 -15.43
C TRP A 23 3.90 -14.75 -15.79
N LEU A 24 5.11 -14.57 -16.33
CA LEU A 24 5.60 -13.26 -16.78
C LEU A 24 4.91 -12.90 -18.10
N ASN A 25 3.74 -12.31 -18.01
CA ASN A 25 2.95 -11.84 -19.14
C ASN A 25 2.27 -10.53 -18.79
N ALA A 26 2.46 -9.50 -19.61
CA ALA A 26 1.94 -8.15 -19.42
C ALA A 26 0.57 -7.92 -20.09
N ALA A 27 0.14 -8.83 -20.97
CA ALA A 27 -1.16 -8.73 -21.62
C ALA A 27 -2.30 -9.06 -20.64
N GLU A 28 -3.52 -8.70 -20.99
CA GLU A 28 -4.70 -9.04 -20.19
C GLU A 28 -4.81 -10.56 -19.98
N THR A 29 -4.97 -10.96 -18.73
CA THR A 29 -4.94 -12.37 -18.34
C THR A 29 -6.12 -12.72 -17.44
N TRP A 30 -6.76 -13.83 -17.73
CA TRP A 30 -7.83 -14.44 -16.93
C TRP A 30 -7.28 -15.61 -16.15
N VAL A 31 -7.65 -15.72 -14.89
CA VAL A 31 -7.24 -16.83 -14.02
C VAL A 31 -8.49 -17.40 -13.34
N ASP A 32 -8.88 -18.60 -13.76
CA ASP A 32 -9.96 -19.35 -13.13
C ASP A 32 -9.39 -20.30 -12.09
N ILE A 33 -9.97 -20.29 -10.89
CA ILE A 33 -9.62 -21.22 -9.81
C ILE A 33 -10.86 -22.01 -9.44
N VAL A 34 -10.88 -23.28 -9.82
CA VAL A 34 -12.02 -24.19 -9.58
C VAL A 34 -11.63 -25.21 -8.52
N LYS A 35 -12.32 -25.15 -7.37
CA LYS A 35 -12.19 -26.14 -6.29
C LYS A 35 -13.23 -27.24 -6.47
N SER A 36 -12.79 -28.52 -6.50
CA SER A 36 -13.75 -29.64 -6.55
C SER A 36 -14.64 -29.60 -5.30
N GLN A 37 -15.96 -29.53 -5.51
CA GLN A 37 -16.93 -29.67 -4.42
C GLN A 37 -17.06 -31.15 -4.07
N LYS A 38 -17.03 -31.49 -2.77
CA LYS A 38 -17.47 -32.84 -2.34
C LYS A 38 -18.94 -32.94 -2.70
N ASN A 39 -19.27 -33.89 -3.57
CA ASN A 39 -20.67 -34.27 -3.73
C ASN A 39 -21.13 -34.96 -2.42
N PRO A 40 -22.02 -34.35 -1.61
CA PRO A 40 -22.43 -34.94 -0.34
C PRO A 40 -23.11 -36.30 -0.47
N ASN A 41 -23.53 -36.67 -1.69
CA ASN A 41 -24.26 -37.92 -1.99
C ASN A 41 -23.38 -39.05 -2.56
N THR A 42 -22.06 -38.84 -2.67
CA THR A 42 -21.16 -39.91 -3.13
C THR A 42 -20.17 -40.28 -2.02
N LEU A 43 -20.05 -41.56 -1.74
CA LEU A 43 -19.03 -42.18 -0.90
C LEU A 43 -17.62 -42.13 -1.59
N SER A 44 -17.41 -41.16 -2.51
CA SER A 44 -16.16 -41.08 -3.28
C SER A 44 -15.01 -40.66 -2.39
N THR A 45 -13.97 -41.44 -2.42
CA THR A 45 -12.65 -41.16 -1.83
C THR A 45 -11.86 -40.11 -2.65
N GLU A 46 -12.52 -39.33 -3.51
CA GLU A 46 -11.88 -38.31 -4.32
C GLU A 46 -11.24 -37.24 -3.44
N LYS A 47 -9.93 -37.12 -3.59
CA LYS A 47 -9.14 -36.07 -2.95
C LYS A 47 -9.67 -34.72 -3.46
N ARG A 48 -9.80 -33.76 -2.56
CA ARG A 48 -10.07 -32.35 -2.95
C ARG A 48 -8.98 -31.93 -3.94
N SER A 49 -9.39 -31.53 -5.14
CA SER A 49 -8.48 -30.98 -6.15
C SER A 49 -8.81 -29.52 -6.40
N THR A 50 -7.80 -28.73 -6.73
CA THR A 50 -7.95 -27.37 -7.23
C THR A 50 -7.39 -27.36 -8.65
N HIS A 51 -8.20 -26.92 -9.60
CA HIS A 51 -7.79 -26.74 -10.98
C HIS A 51 -7.67 -25.24 -11.25
N THR A 52 -6.63 -24.87 -11.96
CA THR A 52 -6.45 -23.48 -12.41
C THR A 52 -6.37 -23.46 -13.92
N HIS A 53 -7.05 -22.48 -14.51
CA HIS A 53 -7.02 -22.26 -15.94
C HIS A 53 -6.62 -20.80 -16.20
N TRP A 54 -5.51 -20.61 -16.91
CA TRP A 54 -4.92 -19.32 -17.19
C TRP A 54 -5.01 -19.06 -18.68
N MET A 55 -5.56 -17.91 -19.04
CA MET A 55 -5.76 -17.48 -20.42
C MET A 55 -5.25 -16.06 -20.56
N SER A 56 -4.45 -15.80 -21.57
CA SER A 56 -3.99 -14.45 -21.89
C SER A 56 -4.40 -14.07 -23.30
N GLU A 57 -4.70 -12.80 -23.52
CA GLU A 57 -5.05 -12.26 -24.82
C GLU A 57 -3.88 -12.39 -25.80
N ASN A 58 -2.65 -12.17 -25.31
CA ASN A 58 -1.43 -12.19 -26.10
C ASN A 58 -0.22 -12.51 -25.21
N GLY A 59 0.99 -12.41 -25.77
CA GLY A 59 2.26 -12.55 -25.06
C GLY A 59 2.82 -13.97 -25.11
N LEU A 60 3.87 -14.21 -24.32
CA LEU A 60 4.61 -15.46 -24.30
C LEU A 60 4.19 -16.37 -23.12
N LEU A 61 4.35 -17.67 -23.29
CA LEU A 61 4.24 -18.64 -22.20
C LEU A 61 5.56 -18.68 -21.40
N ASP A 62 5.88 -17.58 -20.74
CA ASP A 62 7.05 -17.47 -19.88
C ASP A 62 6.65 -17.72 -18.42
N VAL A 63 6.63 -18.98 -18.02
CA VAL A 63 6.12 -19.47 -16.75
C VAL A 63 7.24 -19.96 -15.85
N PHE A 64 7.32 -19.41 -14.65
CA PHE A 64 8.27 -19.79 -13.61
C PHE A 64 7.60 -20.67 -12.56
N PHE A 65 8.15 -21.84 -12.32
CA PHE A 65 7.77 -22.72 -11.21
C PHE A 65 8.73 -22.52 -10.05
N LEU A 66 8.18 -22.21 -8.88
CA LEU A 66 8.92 -21.92 -7.66
C LEU A 66 8.69 -23.08 -6.68
N PRO A 67 9.62 -24.06 -6.62
CA PRO A 67 9.38 -25.33 -5.92
C PRO A 67 9.38 -25.23 -4.39
N GLY A 68 9.69 -24.10 -3.82
CA GLY A 68 9.76 -23.95 -2.38
C GLY A 68 10.98 -24.64 -1.75
N PRO A 69 10.84 -25.52 -0.73
CA PRO A 69 9.62 -26.19 -0.24
C PRO A 69 8.80 -25.41 0.80
N THR A 70 9.30 -24.35 1.40
CA THR A 70 8.56 -23.53 2.36
C THR A 70 8.03 -22.26 1.70
N ALA A 71 7.05 -21.61 2.31
CA ALA A 71 6.57 -20.31 1.85
C ALA A 71 7.70 -19.28 1.75
N GLY A 72 8.61 -19.24 2.74
CA GLY A 72 9.80 -18.38 2.70
C GLY A 72 10.69 -18.63 1.48
N HIS A 73 10.98 -19.89 1.14
CA HIS A 73 11.74 -20.21 -0.06
C HIS A 73 11.00 -19.82 -1.36
N VAL A 74 9.66 -19.95 -1.40
CA VAL A 74 8.88 -19.46 -2.55
C VAL A 74 9.05 -17.96 -2.71
N TYR A 75 8.99 -17.18 -1.62
CA TYR A 75 9.18 -15.73 -1.69
C TYR A 75 10.61 -15.35 -2.07
N GLU A 76 11.61 -16.03 -1.52
CA GLU A 76 13.01 -15.82 -1.89
C GLU A 76 13.24 -16.10 -3.38
N GLN A 77 12.72 -17.21 -3.91
CA GLN A 77 12.80 -17.56 -5.33
C GLN A 77 12.07 -16.55 -6.20
N TYR A 78 10.86 -16.13 -5.80
CA TYR A 78 10.05 -15.14 -6.52
C TYR A 78 10.71 -13.76 -6.52
N THR A 79 11.18 -13.29 -5.38
CA THR A 79 11.87 -11.99 -5.29
C THR A 79 13.28 -12.02 -5.88
N GLY A 80 13.88 -13.18 -6.02
CA GLY A 80 15.09 -13.37 -6.83
C GLY A 80 14.89 -13.02 -8.31
N LEU A 81 13.67 -13.22 -8.84
CA LEU A 81 13.28 -12.82 -10.20
C LEU A 81 12.82 -11.36 -10.26
N THR A 82 11.99 -10.94 -9.33
CA THR A 82 11.25 -9.67 -9.41
C THR A 82 11.87 -8.54 -8.58
N GLY A 83 12.82 -8.86 -7.72
CA GLY A 83 13.43 -7.96 -6.74
C GLY A 83 12.67 -7.94 -5.42
N THR A 84 13.39 -7.66 -4.32
CA THR A 84 12.81 -7.44 -3.00
C THR A 84 12.22 -6.03 -2.87
N THR A 85 11.35 -5.83 -1.90
CA THR A 85 10.84 -4.48 -1.58
C THR A 85 11.97 -3.58 -1.10
N THR A 86 11.98 -2.33 -1.55
CA THR A 86 12.91 -1.32 -1.01
C THR A 86 12.54 -1.02 0.44
N LEU A 87 13.56 -0.93 1.33
CA LEU A 87 13.32 -0.46 2.70
C LEU A 87 12.75 0.95 2.67
N PRO A 88 11.50 1.18 3.11
CA PRO A 88 10.85 2.49 3.00
C PRO A 88 11.50 3.52 3.93
N PRO A 89 11.40 4.83 3.62
CA PRO A 89 11.75 5.85 4.59
C PRO A 89 10.84 5.76 5.82
N ALA A 90 11.41 5.87 7.03
CA ALA A 90 10.69 5.61 8.28
C ALA A 90 9.38 6.42 8.43
N PHE A 91 9.35 7.68 7.95
CA PHE A 91 8.15 8.52 8.02
C PHE A 91 6.94 7.90 7.28
N SER A 92 7.19 7.14 6.21
CA SER A 92 6.11 6.56 5.40
C SER A 92 5.40 5.38 6.09
N LEU A 93 5.92 4.91 7.21
CA LEU A 93 5.29 3.91 8.07
C LEU A 93 4.38 4.52 9.14
N GLY A 94 4.40 5.84 9.32
CA GLY A 94 3.47 6.59 10.16
C GLY A 94 2.08 6.69 9.54
N TYR A 95 1.26 7.58 10.09
CA TYR A 95 -0.08 7.85 9.57
C TYR A 95 -0.04 8.94 8.49
N HIS A 96 -0.79 8.72 7.41
CA HIS A 96 -0.96 9.61 6.27
C HIS A 96 -2.39 10.17 6.27
N GLN A 97 -2.52 11.49 6.24
CA GLN A 97 -3.81 12.18 6.13
C GLN A 97 -4.00 12.69 4.71
N CYS A 98 -5.06 12.28 4.07
CA CYS A 98 -5.43 12.65 2.71
C CYS A 98 -6.93 12.97 2.62
N ARG A 99 -7.32 13.72 1.63
CA ARG A 99 -8.66 13.79 1.05
C ARG A 99 -8.62 14.45 -0.33
N TRP A 100 -9.53 14.16 -1.17
CA TRP A 100 -9.89 14.95 -2.34
C TRP A 100 -10.98 15.95 -1.90
N ASN A 101 -10.68 17.29 -1.65
CA ASN A 101 -9.34 17.87 -1.59
C ASN A 101 -9.20 18.77 -0.36
N TYR A 102 -8.00 19.09 0.01
CA TYR A 102 -7.72 20.27 0.83
C TYR A 102 -7.70 21.48 -0.11
N VAL A 103 -8.58 22.44 0.16
CA VAL A 103 -8.95 23.50 -0.80
C VAL A 103 -7.90 24.61 -0.96
N SER A 104 -6.94 24.71 -0.04
CA SER A 104 -5.89 25.74 -0.05
C SER A 104 -4.72 25.38 0.85
N GLN A 105 -3.62 26.11 0.70
CA GLN A 105 -2.47 26.02 1.63
C GLN A 105 -2.86 26.35 3.08
N ASP A 106 -3.85 27.21 3.29
CA ASP A 106 -4.32 27.56 4.64
C ASP A 106 -5.19 26.43 5.23
N ASP A 107 -5.99 25.74 4.43
CA ASP A 107 -6.67 24.52 4.86
C ASP A 107 -5.66 23.44 5.30
N VAL A 108 -4.58 23.23 4.53
CA VAL A 108 -3.48 22.32 4.93
C VAL A 108 -2.87 22.72 6.27
N LYS A 109 -2.59 24.02 6.48
CA LYS A 109 -2.05 24.54 7.76
C LYS A 109 -3.05 24.36 8.91
N ASP A 110 -4.35 24.50 8.64
CA ASP A 110 -5.42 24.28 9.63
C ASP A 110 -5.50 22.82 10.04
N VAL A 111 -5.43 21.89 9.10
CA VAL A 111 -5.36 20.46 9.37
C VAL A 111 -4.15 20.17 10.25
N ASP A 112 -2.96 20.64 9.86
CA ASP A 112 -1.71 20.45 10.61
C ASP A 112 -1.81 20.97 12.06
N ARG A 113 -2.38 22.17 12.26
CA ARG A 113 -2.61 22.75 13.61
C ARG A 113 -3.59 21.93 14.44
N ASN A 114 -4.67 21.43 13.83
CA ASN A 114 -5.68 20.66 14.53
C ASN A 114 -5.15 19.29 14.98
N PHE A 115 -4.35 18.60 14.19
CA PHE A 115 -3.67 17.39 14.65
C PHE A 115 -2.82 17.66 15.90
N ASP A 116 -2.07 18.77 15.91
CA ASP A 116 -1.29 19.18 17.08
C ASP A 116 -2.18 19.56 18.28
N LYS A 117 -3.26 20.30 18.05
CA LYS A 117 -4.19 20.75 19.10
C LYS A 117 -4.85 19.59 19.83
N PHE A 118 -5.19 18.53 19.11
CA PHE A 118 -5.85 17.34 19.67
C PHE A 118 -4.87 16.20 20.02
N ASP A 119 -3.55 16.47 19.94
CA ASP A 119 -2.47 15.53 20.27
C ASP A 119 -2.59 14.20 19.52
N ILE A 120 -2.92 14.29 18.23
CA ILE A 120 -3.02 13.15 17.30
C ILE A 120 -1.77 13.12 16.42
N PRO A 121 -0.99 12.02 16.40
CA PRO A 121 0.21 11.93 15.58
C PRO A 121 -0.11 11.73 14.10
N TYR A 122 0.67 12.36 13.21
CA TYR A 122 0.71 12.05 11.78
C TYR A 122 2.04 12.47 11.15
N ASP A 123 2.41 11.83 10.03
CA ASP A 123 3.67 12.11 9.34
C ASP A 123 3.49 12.80 7.99
N VAL A 124 2.41 12.53 7.28
CA VAL A 124 2.27 12.96 5.89
C VAL A 124 0.88 13.54 5.62
N ILE A 125 0.84 14.73 5.04
CA ILE A 125 -0.39 15.29 4.47
C ILE A 125 -0.32 15.24 2.95
N TRP A 126 -1.47 15.06 2.30
CA TRP A 126 -1.57 14.82 0.87
C TRP A 126 -2.40 15.86 0.15
N LEU A 127 -2.02 16.15 -1.09
CA LEU A 127 -2.79 16.97 -2.02
C LEU A 127 -3.23 16.11 -3.21
N ASP A 128 -4.55 16.08 -3.42
CA ASP A 128 -5.21 15.52 -4.60
C ASP A 128 -5.22 16.56 -5.74
N ILE A 129 -5.80 16.26 -6.88
CA ILE A 129 -5.64 16.98 -8.16
C ILE A 129 -5.92 18.49 -8.13
N GLU A 130 -6.69 18.99 -7.17
CA GLU A 130 -7.15 20.39 -7.14
C GLU A 130 -6.09 21.40 -6.65
N TYR A 131 -4.88 20.96 -6.23
CA TYR A 131 -3.82 21.89 -5.90
C TYR A 131 -3.17 22.53 -7.13
N THR A 132 -3.39 21.92 -8.31
CA THR A 132 -2.78 22.32 -9.57
C THR A 132 -3.54 23.46 -10.25
N ASP A 133 -2.87 24.27 -11.06
CA ASP A 133 -3.51 25.26 -11.91
C ASP A 133 -4.28 24.54 -13.04
N GLY A 134 -5.60 24.44 -12.89
CA GLY A 134 -6.50 23.86 -13.90
C GLY A 134 -6.17 22.41 -14.27
N LYS A 135 -5.75 21.59 -13.30
CA LYS A 135 -5.35 20.18 -13.46
C LYS A 135 -4.15 19.97 -14.38
N LYS A 136 -3.25 20.95 -14.42
CA LYS A 136 -1.93 20.87 -15.07
C LYS A 136 -0.88 20.40 -14.07
N TYR A 137 -0.37 19.20 -14.20
CA TYR A 137 0.64 18.66 -13.30
C TYR A 137 1.94 19.47 -13.35
N PHE A 138 2.72 19.44 -12.28
CA PHE A 138 3.91 20.31 -12.06
C PHE A 138 3.60 21.81 -11.98
N THR A 139 2.34 22.17 -11.69
CA THR A 139 1.92 23.55 -11.40
C THR A 139 1.25 23.65 -10.03
N TRP A 140 1.07 24.87 -9.55
CA TRP A 140 0.32 25.17 -8.34
C TRP A 140 -0.70 26.25 -8.67
N ASP A 141 -1.89 26.12 -8.14
CA ASP A 141 -2.93 27.16 -8.29
C ASP A 141 -2.46 28.43 -7.53
N PRO A 142 -2.24 29.55 -8.24
CA PRO A 142 -1.69 30.75 -7.61
C PRO A 142 -2.64 31.44 -6.61
N LEU A 143 -3.95 31.15 -6.69
CA LEU A 143 -4.94 31.75 -5.80
C LEU A 143 -5.05 31.00 -4.47
N THR A 144 -4.99 29.68 -4.51
CA THR A 144 -5.22 28.82 -3.35
C THR A 144 -3.91 28.27 -2.75
N PHE A 145 -2.87 28.14 -3.54
CA PHE A 145 -1.53 27.66 -3.15
C PHE A 145 -0.43 28.64 -3.59
N GLY A 146 -0.60 29.92 -3.26
CA GLY A 146 0.30 31.00 -3.70
C GLY A 146 1.70 30.99 -3.07
N ASP A 147 1.91 30.29 -1.94
CA ASP A 147 3.22 30.10 -1.30
C ASP A 147 3.43 28.65 -0.83
N PRO A 148 3.57 27.71 -1.78
CA PRO A 148 3.72 26.29 -1.44
C PRO A 148 5.06 25.97 -0.75
N ILE A 149 6.10 26.79 -0.92
CA ILE A 149 7.39 26.61 -0.23
C ILE A 149 7.21 26.82 1.28
N SER A 150 6.59 27.93 1.69
CA SER A 150 6.33 28.22 3.10
C SER A 150 5.48 27.12 3.76
N MET A 151 4.46 26.60 3.04
CA MET A 151 3.64 25.50 3.52
C MET A 151 4.48 24.23 3.77
N GLN A 152 5.30 23.82 2.79
CA GLN A 152 6.18 22.65 2.92
C GLN A 152 7.23 22.82 4.03
N ASP A 153 7.78 24.02 4.21
CA ASP A 153 8.77 24.32 5.26
C ASP A 153 8.14 24.26 6.66
N GLN A 154 6.88 24.71 6.81
CA GLN A 154 6.15 24.59 8.08
C GLN A 154 5.93 23.12 8.47
N LEU A 155 5.54 22.27 7.51
CA LEU A 155 5.43 20.83 7.72
C LEU A 155 6.80 20.22 8.09
N ALA A 156 7.86 20.60 7.37
CA ALA A 156 9.21 20.09 7.59
C ALA A 156 9.76 20.44 8.99
N LYS A 157 9.41 21.61 9.55
CA LYS A 157 9.78 22.00 10.93
C LYS A 157 9.23 21.04 11.98
N ARG A 158 8.15 20.34 11.68
CA ARG A 158 7.53 19.30 12.54
C ARG A 158 7.91 17.88 12.11
N ASN A 159 8.91 17.74 11.23
CA ASN A 159 9.30 16.47 10.59
C ASN A 159 8.17 15.79 9.79
N ARG A 160 7.18 16.55 9.34
CA ARG A 160 6.08 16.08 8.49
C ARG A 160 6.41 16.26 7.02
N LYS A 161 5.80 15.47 6.15
CA LYS A 161 6.00 15.43 4.71
C LYS A 161 4.75 15.83 3.96
N LEU A 162 4.94 16.21 2.71
CA LEU A 162 3.87 16.44 1.75
C LEU A 162 3.95 15.37 0.64
N VAL A 163 2.81 14.81 0.26
CA VAL A 163 2.65 14.04 -0.98
C VAL A 163 1.68 14.79 -1.89
N ALA A 164 2.01 14.90 -3.16
CA ALA A 164 1.11 15.46 -4.17
C ALA A 164 0.91 14.48 -5.30
N ILE A 165 -0.30 14.46 -5.87
CA ILE A 165 -0.66 13.61 -6.98
C ILE A 165 -0.06 14.15 -8.29
N ILE A 166 0.48 13.25 -9.11
CA ILE A 166 0.94 13.52 -10.48
C ILE A 166 0.65 12.26 -11.32
N ASP A 167 -0.25 12.39 -12.29
CA ASP A 167 -0.74 11.30 -13.11
C ASP A 167 -0.10 11.28 -14.52
N PRO A 168 -0.26 10.17 -15.27
CA PRO A 168 0.38 10.03 -16.59
C PRO A 168 -0.26 10.84 -17.71
N HIS A 169 -1.50 11.29 -17.53
CA HIS A 169 -2.23 12.09 -18.53
C HIS A 169 -1.88 13.57 -18.39
N ILE A 170 -1.36 14.14 -19.47
CA ILE A 170 -0.97 15.54 -19.54
C ILE A 170 -2.01 16.31 -20.33
N LYS A 171 -2.60 17.35 -19.72
CA LYS A 171 -3.59 18.21 -20.36
C LYS A 171 -3.10 18.69 -21.74
N ASN A 172 -3.88 18.47 -22.78
CA ASN A 172 -3.58 18.97 -24.12
C ASN A 172 -4.04 20.43 -24.23
N GLU A 173 -3.16 21.36 -23.85
CA GLU A 173 -3.48 22.80 -23.83
C GLU A 173 -2.30 23.63 -24.33
N GLY A 174 -2.58 24.57 -25.24
CA GLY A 174 -1.62 25.56 -25.72
C GLY A 174 -1.13 26.46 -24.57
N GLY A 175 0.15 26.73 -24.51
CA GLY A 175 0.76 27.52 -23.42
C GLY A 175 1.16 26.71 -22.19
N TYR A 176 0.79 25.44 -22.10
CA TYR A 176 1.28 24.53 -21.06
C TYR A 176 2.59 23.86 -21.51
N GLU A 177 3.70 24.31 -20.96
CA GLU A 177 5.05 23.91 -21.42
C GLU A 177 5.29 22.40 -21.35
N ILE A 178 4.76 21.71 -20.37
CA ILE A 178 4.88 20.23 -20.23
C ILE A 178 4.17 19.54 -21.40
N SER A 179 2.96 19.99 -21.76
CA SER A 179 2.23 19.48 -22.92
C SER A 179 2.99 19.73 -24.22
N LYS A 180 3.51 20.95 -24.39
CA LYS A 180 4.31 21.31 -25.55
C LYS A 180 5.54 20.42 -25.70
N GLN A 181 6.30 20.21 -24.63
CA GLN A 181 7.48 19.33 -24.64
C GLN A 181 7.13 17.88 -24.96
N LEU A 182 6.04 17.35 -24.36
CA LEU A 182 5.56 16.00 -24.61
C LEU A 182 5.29 15.76 -26.11
N ASN A 183 4.61 16.71 -26.74
CA ASN A 183 4.22 16.62 -28.15
C ASN A 183 5.38 16.92 -29.11
N ASP A 184 6.11 18.00 -28.91
CA ASP A 184 7.21 18.40 -29.82
C ASP A 184 8.33 17.36 -29.88
N LYS A 185 8.55 16.62 -28.78
CA LYS A 185 9.56 15.56 -28.71
C LYS A 185 9.02 14.17 -29.07
N GLY A 186 7.74 14.03 -29.36
CA GLY A 186 7.11 12.75 -29.70
C GLY A 186 7.16 11.73 -28.56
N LEU A 187 6.90 12.14 -27.31
CA LEU A 187 7.06 11.31 -26.10
C LEU A 187 5.74 10.71 -25.60
N ALA A 188 4.63 11.01 -26.27
CA ALA A 188 3.32 10.49 -25.95
C ALA A 188 3.07 9.15 -26.63
N VAL A 189 2.19 8.33 -26.01
CA VAL A 189 1.58 7.16 -26.65
C VAL A 189 0.93 7.58 -27.97
N LYS A 190 1.04 6.76 -29.00
CA LYS A 190 0.52 7.03 -30.34
C LYS A 190 -0.87 6.41 -30.53
N ASP A 191 -1.62 6.97 -31.50
CA ASP A 191 -2.82 6.35 -32.03
C ASP A 191 -2.49 5.02 -32.73
N LYS A 192 -3.52 4.31 -33.16
CA LYS A 192 -3.40 3.02 -33.86
C LYS A 192 -2.56 3.05 -35.15
N ASP A 193 -2.46 4.21 -35.76
CA ASP A 193 -1.70 4.38 -37.00
C ASP A 193 -0.21 4.70 -36.70
N GLY A 194 0.14 4.93 -35.44
CA GLY A 194 1.50 5.24 -34.96
C GLY A 194 1.98 6.65 -35.32
N GLU A 195 1.12 7.49 -35.87
CA GLU A 195 1.47 8.81 -36.42
C GLU A 195 1.30 9.93 -35.40
N LYS A 196 0.13 10.00 -34.74
CA LYS A 196 -0.26 11.11 -33.88
C LYS A 196 -0.23 10.70 -32.42
N SER A 197 -0.04 11.67 -31.52
CA SER A 197 -0.28 11.44 -30.10
C SER A 197 -1.73 11.02 -29.87
N TYR A 198 -1.96 9.95 -29.12
CA TYR A 198 -3.30 9.55 -28.74
C TYR A 198 -3.94 10.61 -27.85
N ASP A 199 -5.10 11.11 -28.26
CA ASP A 199 -5.91 12.07 -27.49
C ASP A 199 -7.08 11.33 -26.83
N GLY A 200 -7.11 11.33 -25.51
CA GLY A 200 -8.18 10.77 -24.71
C GLY A 200 -8.70 11.77 -23.69
N TRP A 201 -9.70 11.37 -22.92
CA TRP A 201 -10.36 12.21 -21.92
C TRP A 201 -10.07 11.72 -20.50
N CYS A 202 -9.55 12.61 -19.67
CA CYS A 202 -9.34 12.36 -18.24
C CYS A 202 -9.66 13.61 -17.40
N TRP A 203 -9.19 13.73 -16.19
CA TRP A 203 -9.51 14.83 -15.28
C TRP A 203 -9.38 16.24 -15.89
N PRO A 204 -8.33 16.58 -16.66
CA PRO A 204 -8.21 17.93 -17.25
C PRO A 204 -9.00 18.09 -18.55
N GLY A 205 -9.69 17.08 -19.04
CA GLY A 205 -10.30 17.02 -20.35
C GLY A 205 -9.40 16.32 -21.38
N SER A 206 -9.31 16.84 -22.62
CA SER A 206 -8.38 16.34 -23.64
C SER A 206 -6.97 16.23 -23.09
N SER A 207 -6.38 15.06 -23.23
CA SER A 207 -5.10 14.72 -22.62
C SER A 207 -4.29 13.76 -23.49
N HIS A 208 -2.96 13.86 -23.38
CA HIS A 208 -2.02 12.91 -23.96
C HIS A 208 -1.30 12.15 -22.84
N TRP A 209 -1.06 10.85 -23.01
CA TRP A 209 -0.40 10.00 -22.04
C TRP A 209 1.08 9.85 -22.34
N VAL A 210 1.91 9.98 -21.31
CA VAL A 210 3.36 9.73 -21.41
C VAL A 210 3.61 8.28 -21.81
N ASP A 211 4.40 8.04 -22.85
CA ASP A 211 4.80 6.68 -23.22
C ASP A 211 5.93 6.19 -22.32
N ALA A 212 5.56 5.55 -21.22
CA ALA A 212 6.52 5.05 -20.21
C ALA A 212 7.40 3.87 -20.70
N PHE A 213 7.19 3.38 -21.91
CA PHE A 213 8.07 2.40 -22.58
C PHE A 213 9.14 3.07 -23.44
N ASN A 214 8.99 4.36 -23.74
CA ASN A 214 9.97 5.13 -24.48
C ASN A 214 11.11 5.63 -23.59
N PRO A 215 12.37 5.19 -23.76
CA PRO A 215 13.49 5.64 -22.93
C PRO A 215 13.69 7.16 -22.94
N ALA A 216 13.37 7.84 -24.06
CA ALA A 216 13.42 9.29 -24.13
C ALA A 216 12.34 9.95 -23.26
N ALA A 217 11.12 9.39 -23.27
CA ALA A 217 10.03 9.86 -22.43
C ALA A 217 10.32 9.61 -20.92
N VAL A 218 10.86 8.45 -20.58
CA VAL A 218 11.31 8.13 -19.20
C VAL A 218 12.36 9.14 -18.73
N ASN A 219 13.40 9.43 -19.54
CA ASN A 219 14.44 10.39 -19.16
C ASN A 219 13.90 11.81 -19.05
N TRP A 220 13.01 12.21 -19.95
CA TRP A 220 12.32 13.49 -19.86
C TRP A 220 11.47 13.58 -18.58
N TRP A 221 10.63 12.58 -18.30
CA TRP A 221 9.79 12.51 -17.10
C TRP A 221 10.61 12.65 -15.82
N LYS A 222 11.69 11.87 -15.70
CA LYS A 222 12.64 11.97 -14.59
C LYS A 222 13.18 13.40 -14.39
N SER A 223 13.48 14.10 -15.47
CA SER A 223 14.04 15.45 -15.42
C SER A 223 13.07 16.50 -14.87
N LEU A 224 11.76 16.25 -14.95
CA LEU A 224 10.73 17.15 -14.43
C LEU A 224 10.73 17.25 -12.91
N PHE A 225 11.20 16.20 -12.20
CA PHE A 225 11.24 16.17 -10.74
C PHE A 225 12.43 16.90 -10.12
N ALA A 226 13.42 17.34 -10.92
CA ALA A 226 14.53 18.11 -10.38
C ALA A 226 14.03 19.41 -9.74
N LEU A 227 14.55 19.78 -8.55
CA LEU A 227 14.06 20.95 -7.80
C LEU A 227 14.18 22.27 -8.58
N LYS A 228 15.08 22.34 -9.56
CA LYS A 228 15.21 23.50 -10.46
C LYS A 228 14.15 23.53 -11.56
N THR A 229 13.50 22.39 -11.84
CA THR A 229 12.52 22.21 -12.93
C THR A 229 11.10 22.18 -12.40
N PHE A 230 10.86 21.50 -11.27
CA PHE A 230 9.56 21.46 -10.63
C PHE A 230 9.34 22.74 -9.81
N PRO A 231 8.52 23.70 -10.29
CA PRO A 231 8.31 24.96 -9.59
C PRO A 231 7.80 24.74 -8.17
N PHE A 232 8.40 25.46 -7.21
CA PHE A 232 8.01 25.45 -5.79
C PHE A 232 8.05 24.09 -5.09
N ALA A 233 8.65 23.06 -5.68
CA ALA A 233 8.91 21.81 -4.99
C ALA A 233 10.10 21.92 -4.05
N THR A 234 10.02 21.30 -2.88
CA THR A 234 11.13 21.16 -1.93
C THR A 234 11.53 19.69 -1.77
N LYS A 235 12.62 19.42 -1.04
CA LYS A 235 12.99 18.05 -0.67
C LYS A 235 11.93 17.32 0.20
N ASN A 236 10.95 18.08 0.71
CA ASN A 236 9.88 17.56 1.59
C ASN A 236 8.69 17.01 0.80
N LEU A 237 8.63 17.25 -0.51
CA LEU A 237 7.58 16.76 -1.41
C LEU A 237 7.88 15.34 -1.88
N HIS A 238 6.88 14.46 -1.82
CA HIS A 238 6.86 13.12 -2.39
C HIS A 238 5.67 12.96 -3.32
N ILE A 239 5.57 11.86 -4.06
CA ILE A 239 4.65 11.77 -5.19
C ILE A 239 3.70 10.57 -5.06
N TRP A 240 2.47 10.81 -5.50
CA TRP A 240 1.44 9.82 -5.72
C TRP A 240 1.15 9.75 -7.23
N ASN A 241 1.31 8.57 -7.82
CA ASN A 241 0.91 8.26 -9.18
C ASN A 241 -0.42 7.52 -9.16
N ASP A 242 -1.49 8.21 -9.49
CA ASP A 242 -2.83 7.69 -9.69
C ASP A 242 -3.13 7.54 -11.19
N MET A 243 -4.26 6.97 -11.57
CA MET A 243 -4.77 6.88 -12.93
C MET A 243 -3.81 6.21 -13.94
N ASN A 244 -2.85 5.44 -13.44
CA ASN A 244 -1.74 4.90 -14.24
C ASN A 244 -1.92 3.43 -14.69
N GLU A 245 -3.17 3.00 -14.87
CA GLU A 245 -3.52 1.71 -15.51
C GLU A 245 -3.14 1.64 -17.00
N PRO A 246 -3.31 2.65 -17.86
CA PRO A 246 -3.78 4.01 -17.70
C PRO A 246 -5.31 4.13 -17.73
N SER A 247 -5.87 5.02 -16.88
CA SER A 247 -7.30 5.32 -16.88
C SER A 247 -7.64 6.37 -17.93
N VAL A 248 -8.65 6.08 -18.76
CA VAL A 248 -9.15 6.95 -19.83
C VAL A 248 -10.67 6.92 -19.81
N PHE A 249 -11.33 8.04 -19.50
CA PHE A 249 -12.77 8.07 -19.24
C PHE A 249 -13.63 7.72 -20.45
N ASN A 250 -13.21 8.10 -21.65
CA ASN A 250 -13.90 7.80 -22.90
C ASN A 250 -13.27 6.65 -23.69
N GLY A 251 -12.31 5.95 -23.08
CA GLY A 251 -11.67 4.79 -23.69
C GLY A 251 -12.48 3.50 -23.50
N PRO A 252 -12.18 2.44 -24.27
CA PRO A 252 -12.81 1.14 -24.08
C PRO A 252 -12.40 0.56 -22.72
N GLU A 253 -13.39 0.02 -21.99
CA GLU A 253 -13.16 -0.57 -20.65
C GLU A 253 -12.42 0.37 -19.68
N THR A 254 -12.63 1.70 -19.82
CA THR A 254 -12.01 2.75 -18.99
C THR A 254 -10.49 2.80 -19.10
N THR A 255 -9.91 2.33 -20.20
CA THR A 255 -8.48 2.44 -20.51
C THR A 255 -8.28 2.92 -21.95
N MET A 256 -7.04 3.03 -22.43
CA MET A 256 -6.81 3.41 -23.82
C MET A 256 -7.11 2.26 -24.79
N PRO A 257 -7.38 2.55 -26.08
CA PRO A 257 -7.57 1.52 -27.09
C PRO A 257 -6.42 0.52 -27.13
N LYS A 258 -6.76 -0.76 -27.31
CA LYS A 258 -5.80 -1.88 -27.32
C LYS A 258 -4.80 -1.84 -28.47
N ASP A 259 -5.15 -1.16 -29.55
CA ASP A 259 -4.35 -0.97 -30.75
C ASP A 259 -3.56 0.34 -30.79
N ASN A 260 -3.53 1.10 -29.68
CA ASN A 260 -2.62 2.22 -29.51
C ASN A 260 -1.17 1.74 -29.52
N ILE A 261 -0.27 2.55 -30.11
CA ILE A 261 1.12 2.16 -30.32
C ILE A 261 2.05 2.82 -29.31
N HIS A 262 2.84 2.01 -28.64
CA HIS A 262 3.94 2.39 -27.78
C HIS A 262 5.29 2.31 -28.51
N HIS A 263 6.33 2.87 -27.91
CA HIS A 263 7.69 2.80 -28.42
C HIS A 263 8.12 1.34 -28.67
N GLY A 264 8.73 1.09 -29.84
CA GLY A 264 9.12 -0.25 -30.30
C GLY A 264 7.98 -1.02 -30.97
N ASP A 265 6.96 -0.30 -31.43
CA ASP A 265 5.81 -0.82 -32.18
C ASP A 265 4.95 -1.83 -31.38
N TRP A 266 5.00 -1.73 -30.03
CA TRP A 266 4.13 -2.53 -29.17
C TRP A 266 2.72 -1.99 -29.17
N GLU A 267 1.73 -2.81 -29.41
CA GLU A 267 0.34 -2.46 -29.16
C GLU A 267 0.08 -2.38 -27.64
N HIS A 268 -0.85 -1.51 -27.23
CA HIS A 268 -1.19 -1.37 -25.81
C HIS A 268 -1.64 -2.69 -25.18
N ARG A 269 -2.34 -3.56 -25.92
CA ARG A 269 -2.77 -4.89 -25.46
C ARG A 269 -1.63 -5.77 -24.99
N ASP A 270 -0.43 -5.59 -25.55
CA ASP A 270 0.73 -6.41 -25.23
C ASP A 270 1.39 -6.02 -23.89
N VAL A 271 1.24 -4.75 -23.51
CA VAL A 271 2.01 -4.14 -22.42
C VAL A 271 1.14 -3.45 -21.36
N HIS A 272 -0.17 -3.56 -21.46
CA HIS A 272 -1.14 -2.85 -20.59
C HIS A 272 -0.78 -2.97 -19.10
N ASN A 273 -0.61 -4.19 -18.58
CA ASN A 273 -0.36 -4.41 -17.16
C ASN A 273 1.01 -3.92 -16.67
N LEU A 274 1.95 -3.61 -17.58
CA LEU A 274 3.26 -3.05 -17.24
C LEU A 274 3.26 -1.51 -17.21
N TYR A 275 2.29 -0.85 -17.85
CA TYR A 275 2.31 0.61 -17.99
C TYR A 275 2.47 1.34 -16.67
N GLY A 276 1.66 0.97 -15.65
CA GLY A 276 1.73 1.58 -14.33
C GLY A 276 3.10 1.41 -13.67
N MET A 277 3.70 0.22 -13.76
CA MET A 277 5.01 -0.06 -13.20
C MET A 277 6.11 0.77 -13.86
N THR A 278 6.14 0.84 -15.18
CA THR A 278 7.16 1.62 -15.91
C THR A 278 7.02 3.12 -15.61
N PHE A 279 5.79 3.61 -15.49
CA PHE A 279 5.51 5.00 -15.15
C PHE A 279 5.98 5.38 -13.73
N HIS A 280 5.56 4.62 -12.71
CA HIS A 280 5.99 4.95 -11.34
C HIS A 280 7.49 4.71 -11.11
N ASN A 281 8.13 3.77 -11.84
CA ASN A 281 9.58 3.59 -11.80
C ASN A 281 10.29 4.87 -12.27
N ALA A 282 9.83 5.47 -13.37
CA ALA A 282 10.38 6.75 -13.85
C ALA A 282 10.21 7.87 -12.81
N THR A 283 9.05 7.94 -12.15
CA THR A 283 8.81 8.88 -11.04
C THR A 283 9.78 8.65 -9.88
N TYR A 284 9.93 7.39 -9.45
CA TYR A 284 10.85 7.03 -8.35
C TYR A 284 12.29 7.45 -8.66
N GLU A 285 12.79 7.11 -9.84
CA GLU A 285 14.15 7.47 -10.27
C GLU A 285 14.35 9.00 -10.35
N GLY A 286 13.33 9.73 -10.82
CA GLY A 286 13.34 11.20 -10.83
C GLY A 286 13.48 11.78 -9.42
N LEU A 287 12.75 11.22 -8.45
CA LEU A 287 12.83 11.63 -7.05
C LEU A 287 14.15 11.26 -6.37
N VAL A 288 14.72 10.09 -6.68
CA VAL A 288 16.05 9.68 -6.18
C VAL A 288 17.12 10.68 -6.59
N THR A 289 17.10 11.08 -7.85
CA THR A 289 18.17 11.91 -8.45
C THR A 289 17.95 13.42 -8.32
N ARG A 290 16.78 13.89 -7.87
CA ARG A 290 16.36 15.30 -7.87
C ARG A 290 17.25 16.26 -7.11
N LEU A 291 18.02 15.77 -6.13
CA LEU A 291 18.96 16.55 -5.32
C LEU A 291 20.38 16.59 -5.89
N GLY A 292 20.62 15.94 -7.03
CA GLY A 292 21.92 15.80 -7.66
C GLY A 292 22.73 14.62 -7.14
N LYS A 293 23.75 14.23 -7.92
CA LYS A 293 24.63 13.09 -7.66
C LYS A 293 25.30 13.20 -6.29
N GLY A 294 25.27 12.12 -5.52
CA GLY A 294 25.83 12.04 -4.17
C GLY A 294 24.90 12.55 -3.05
N ASN A 295 23.70 13.00 -3.41
CA ASN A 295 22.66 13.42 -2.46
C ASN A 295 21.39 12.60 -2.56
N GLU A 296 21.48 11.41 -3.15
CA GLU A 296 20.36 10.50 -3.35
C GLU A 296 19.73 10.13 -2.02
N ARG A 297 18.40 10.10 -1.99
CA ARG A 297 17.62 9.71 -0.80
C ARG A 297 16.51 8.79 -1.23
N ARG A 298 16.16 7.85 -0.37
CA ARG A 298 14.99 6.99 -0.57
C ARG A 298 13.72 7.84 -0.62
N PRO A 299 13.03 7.94 -1.76
CA PRO A 299 11.77 8.64 -1.86
C PRO A 299 10.62 7.79 -1.35
N PHE A 300 9.43 8.38 -1.28
CA PHE A 300 8.17 7.66 -1.18
C PHE A 300 7.36 7.92 -2.45
N VAL A 301 6.88 6.85 -3.07
CA VAL A 301 5.93 6.87 -4.20
C VAL A 301 4.78 5.94 -3.85
N LEU A 302 3.54 6.41 -4.04
CA LEU A 302 2.34 5.57 -4.04
C LEU A 302 1.90 5.37 -5.48
N THR A 303 1.52 4.16 -5.84
CA THR A 303 0.99 3.84 -7.18
C THR A 303 -0.35 3.12 -7.09
N ARG A 304 -1.28 3.41 -8.02
CA ARG A 304 -2.54 2.66 -8.15
C ARG A 304 -2.37 1.40 -8.99
N SER A 305 -1.72 1.52 -10.15
CA SER A 305 -1.41 0.39 -11.01
C SER A 305 0.01 -0.12 -10.77
N PHE A 306 0.16 -1.43 -10.74
CA PHE A 306 1.42 -2.10 -10.44
C PHE A 306 1.49 -3.48 -11.13
N PHE A 307 2.69 -4.01 -11.23
CA PHE A 307 3.01 -5.35 -11.73
C PHE A 307 4.11 -5.98 -10.86
N ALA A 308 4.44 -7.25 -11.12
CA ALA A 308 5.54 -7.94 -10.44
C ALA A 308 6.87 -7.16 -10.60
N GLY A 309 7.47 -6.72 -9.49
CA GLY A 309 8.65 -5.86 -9.49
C GLY A 309 8.39 -4.41 -9.04
N SER A 310 7.13 -3.97 -8.98
CA SER A 310 6.76 -2.63 -8.48
C SER A 310 7.19 -2.38 -7.04
N GLN A 311 7.31 -3.43 -6.23
CA GLN A 311 7.77 -3.35 -4.83
C GLN A 311 9.15 -2.71 -4.64
N ARG A 312 9.96 -2.69 -5.67
CA ARG A 312 11.29 -2.06 -5.66
C ARG A 312 11.22 -0.53 -5.57
N THR A 313 10.10 0.07 -5.96
CA THR A 313 10.02 1.53 -6.18
C THR A 313 8.76 2.18 -5.62
N ALA A 314 7.70 1.44 -5.29
CA ALA A 314 6.46 2.03 -4.84
C ALA A 314 5.75 1.23 -3.74
N ALA A 315 4.95 1.94 -2.93
CA ALA A 315 3.83 1.41 -2.17
C ALA A 315 2.56 1.43 -3.04
N MET A 316 1.52 0.68 -2.64
CA MET A 316 0.23 0.66 -3.31
C MET A 316 -0.94 0.74 -2.32
N TRP A 317 -2.14 1.03 -2.82
CA TRP A 317 -3.37 0.88 -2.06
C TRP A 317 -4.42 0.14 -2.89
N THR A 318 -5.49 -0.31 -2.24
CA THR A 318 -6.52 -1.14 -2.88
C THR A 318 -7.49 -0.36 -3.79
N GLY A 319 -7.22 0.92 -4.04
CA GLY A 319 -8.05 1.81 -4.87
C GLY A 319 -9.27 2.36 -4.12
N ASP A 320 -10.29 2.72 -4.89
CA ASP A 320 -11.44 3.48 -4.45
C ASP A 320 -12.50 2.59 -3.78
N ASN A 321 -12.34 2.34 -2.49
CA ASN A 321 -13.23 1.51 -1.69
C ASN A 321 -14.45 2.27 -1.14
N GLN A 322 -15.49 1.54 -0.73
CA GLN A 322 -16.70 2.10 -0.15
C GLN A 322 -16.61 2.19 1.38
N ALA A 323 -17.28 3.18 1.97
CA ALA A 323 -17.44 3.30 3.41
C ALA A 323 -18.46 2.28 3.95
N SER A 324 -18.10 0.99 3.93
CA SER A 324 -18.96 -0.12 4.35
C SER A 324 -18.17 -1.16 5.13
N TRP A 325 -18.88 -1.91 5.98
CA TRP A 325 -18.31 -3.03 6.74
C TRP A 325 -17.77 -4.14 5.84
N GLU A 326 -18.41 -4.36 4.70
CA GLU A 326 -17.96 -5.33 3.70
C GLU A 326 -16.59 -4.97 3.14
N HIS A 327 -16.40 -3.70 2.72
CA HIS A 327 -15.11 -3.24 2.22
C HIS A 327 -14.03 -3.21 3.30
N LEU A 328 -14.38 -2.92 4.56
CA LEU A 328 -13.46 -3.08 5.68
C LEU A 328 -13.01 -4.54 5.83
N ALA A 329 -13.95 -5.48 5.78
CA ALA A 329 -13.65 -6.91 5.92
C ALA A 329 -12.76 -7.42 4.77
N GLN A 330 -13.04 -7.00 3.53
CA GLN A 330 -12.28 -7.41 2.34
C GLN A 330 -10.87 -6.81 2.28
N ALA A 331 -10.60 -5.71 3.00
CA ALA A 331 -9.28 -5.08 2.98
C ALA A 331 -8.15 -6.04 3.41
N PHE A 332 -8.38 -6.90 4.42
CA PHE A 332 -7.35 -7.81 4.92
C PHE A 332 -6.98 -8.91 3.94
N PRO A 333 -7.92 -9.69 3.37
CA PRO A 333 -7.60 -10.64 2.31
C PRO A 333 -6.83 -10.00 1.14
N MET A 334 -7.23 -8.78 0.71
CA MET A 334 -6.55 -8.07 -0.37
C MET A 334 -5.11 -7.70 0.01
N ILE A 335 -4.87 -7.13 1.19
CA ILE A 335 -3.53 -6.72 1.64
C ILE A 335 -2.63 -7.95 1.88
N LEU A 336 -3.17 -9.05 2.43
CA LEU A 336 -2.44 -10.31 2.59
C LEU A 336 -2.04 -10.89 1.23
N ASN A 337 -2.96 -10.89 0.25
CA ASN A 337 -2.65 -11.32 -1.13
C ASN A 337 -1.55 -10.47 -1.76
N GLN A 338 -1.58 -9.15 -1.58
CA GLN A 338 -0.51 -8.28 -2.07
C GLN A 338 0.84 -8.62 -1.41
N GLY A 339 0.84 -8.87 -0.10
CA GLY A 339 2.05 -9.29 0.63
C GLY A 339 2.68 -10.55 0.07
N ILE A 340 1.90 -11.61 -0.17
CA ILE A 340 2.42 -12.88 -0.74
C ILE A 340 2.81 -12.75 -2.22
N ALA A 341 2.22 -11.79 -2.94
CA ALA A 341 2.57 -11.50 -4.34
C ALA A 341 3.73 -10.51 -4.48
N GLY A 342 4.48 -10.23 -3.40
CA GLY A 342 5.68 -9.41 -3.41
C GLY A 342 5.47 -7.91 -3.15
N MET A 343 4.22 -7.44 -2.97
CA MET A 343 3.87 -6.04 -2.68
C MET A 343 3.52 -5.83 -1.19
N PRO A 344 4.49 -5.94 -0.25
CA PRO A 344 4.20 -5.89 1.17
C PRO A 344 3.82 -4.49 1.67
N PHE A 345 4.18 -3.42 0.94
CA PHE A 345 3.84 -2.05 1.31
C PHE A 345 2.49 -1.64 0.72
N SER A 346 1.43 -2.22 1.26
CA SER A 346 0.06 -2.11 0.79
C SER A 346 -0.90 -1.67 1.90
N GLY A 347 -2.01 -1.05 1.52
CA GLY A 347 -3.06 -0.61 2.43
C GLY A 347 -4.39 -0.38 1.72
N ALA A 348 -5.42 -0.05 2.49
CA ALA A 348 -6.74 0.34 2.00
C ALA A 348 -7.10 1.71 2.59
N ASP A 349 -7.87 2.52 1.87
CA ASP A 349 -8.28 3.83 2.38
C ASP A 349 -9.14 3.71 3.63
N VAL A 350 -8.63 4.25 4.73
CA VAL A 350 -9.28 4.20 6.04
C VAL A 350 -10.51 5.08 6.07
N GLY A 351 -11.64 4.47 6.39
CA GLY A 351 -12.96 5.08 6.36
C GLY A 351 -13.72 4.89 5.05
N GLY A 352 -13.08 4.25 4.05
CA GLY A 352 -13.58 4.12 2.68
C GLY A 352 -13.37 5.41 1.88
N PHE A 353 -13.13 5.32 0.59
CA PHE A 353 -13.01 6.49 -0.28
C PHE A 353 -14.40 7.11 -0.57
N PHE A 354 -15.34 6.31 -1.05
CA PHE A 354 -16.70 6.75 -1.32
C PHE A 354 -17.61 6.64 -0.09
N GLY A 355 -18.51 7.61 0.05
CA GLY A 355 -19.54 7.63 1.08
C GLY A 355 -19.08 8.15 2.43
N ASN A 356 -19.95 8.03 3.42
CA ASN A 356 -19.73 8.55 4.76
C ASN A 356 -19.93 7.43 5.78
N PRO A 357 -18.87 6.95 6.44
CA PRO A 357 -18.97 5.87 7.41
C PRO A 357 -19.75 6.32 8.66
N SER A 358 -20.39 5.37 9.34
CA SER A 358 -20.84 5.57 10.72
C SER A 358 -19.64 5.84 11.63
N LYS A 359 -19.86 6.42 12.81
CA LYS A 359 -18.79 6.69 13.78
C LYS A 359 -18.11 5.40 14.24
N GLU A 360 -18.88 4.34 14.42
CA GLU A 360 -18.35 3.02 14.77
C GLU A 360 -17.47 2.46 13.64
N LEU A 361 -17.98 2.44 12.41
CA LEU A 361 -17.22 1.96 11.25
C LEU A 361 -15.92 2.74 11.07
N LEU A 362 -15.96 4.08 11.17
CA LEU A 362 -14.75 4.90 11.07
C LEU A 362 -13.75 4.55 12.16
N THR A 363 -14.20 4.39 13.41
CA THR A 363 -13.34 4.03 14.54
C THR A 363 -12.71 2.67 14.34
N ARG A 364 -13.50 1.65 13.98
CA ARG A 364 -13.00 0.30 13.68
C ARG A 364 -12.04 0.29 12.49
N TRP A 365 -12.26 1.17 11.50
CA TRP A 365 -11.35 1.28 10.37
C TRP A 365 -9.99 1.89 10.77
N TYR A 366 -9.96 2.89 11.66
CA TYR A 366 -8.70 3.39 12.21
C TYR A 366 -7.96 2.33 13.04
N GLN A 367 -8.69 1.55 13.84
CA GLN A 367 -8.12 0.42 14.57
C GLN A 367 -7.53 -0.64 13.61
N SER A 368 -8.23 -0.97 12.54
CA SER A 368 -7.77 -1.88 11.48
C SER A 368 -6.56 -1.31 10.75
N GLY A 369 -6.61 -0.03 10.38
CA GLY A 369 -5.54 0.69 9.68
C GLY A 369 -4.23 0.73 10.45
N THR A 370 -4.27 0.65 11.80
CA THR A 370 -3.08 0.49 12.64
C THR A 370 -2.20 -0.68 12.18
N PHE A 371 -2.83 -1.71 11.58
CA PHE A 371 -2.18 -2.93 11.12
C PHE A 371 -2.01 -3.02 9.61
N TYR A 372 -2.38 -1.99 8.85
CA TYR A 372 -2.02 -1.91 7.44
C TYR A 372 -0.54 -1.54 7.30
N PRO A 373 0.24 -2.22 6.47
CA PRO A 373 1.60 -1.77 6.16
C PRO A 373 1.64 -0.31 5.71
N PHE A 374 0.78 0.10 4.77
CA PHE A 374 0.53 1.48 4.39
C PHE A 374 -0.76 2.00 5.04
N PHE A 375 -0.66 3.03 5.88
CA PHE A 375 -1.75 3.53 6.72
C PHE A 375 -2.16 4.94 6.32
N ARG A 376 -3.20 5.06 5.48
CA ARG A 376 -3.72 6.34 4.98
C ARG A 376 -5.23 6.48 5.22
N GLY A 377 -5.66 7.59 5.83
CA GLY A 377 -7.04 8.07 5.74
C GLY A 377 -7.22 8.86 4.45
N HIS A 378 -8.24 8.53 3.65
CA HIS A 378 -8.57 9.23 2.40
C HIS A 378 -10.07 9.25 2.18
N ALA A 379 -10.58 10.27 1.46
CA ALA A 379 -12.00 10.48 1.21
C ALA A 379 -12.23 11.21 -0.11
N HIS A 380 -13.31 10.84 -0.81
CA HIS A 380 -13.81 11.49 -2.03
C HIS A 380 -14.23 12.95 -1.76
N ILE A 381 -14.23 13.78 -2.81
CA ILE A 381 -14.58 15.20 -2.74
C ILE A 381 -16.00 15.43 -2.15
N ASP A 382 -16.95 14.55 -2.47
CA ASP A 382 -18.34 14.63 -1.98
C ASP A 382 -18.51 14.07 -0.55
N ALA A 383 -17.50 13.43 0.01
CA ALA A 383 -17.55 12.92 1.38
C ALA A 383 -17.41 14.07 2.39
N LYS A 384 -18.12 13.96 3.51
CA LYS A 384 -17.96 14.90 4.63
C LYS A 384 -16.54 14.85 5.18
N ARG A 385 -16.05 16.00 5.66
CA ARG A 385 -14.78 16.08 6.39
C ARG A 385 -14.82 15.13 7.60
N ARG A 386 -13.79 14.31 7.75
CA ARG A 386 -13.76 13.26 8.79
C ARG A 386 -12.37 13.00 9.33
N GLU A 387 -11.54 14.03 9.31
CA GLU A 387 -10.24 13.97 9.97
C GLU A 387 -10.44 13.58 11.45
N PRO A 388 -9.54 12.81 12.04
CA PRO A 388 -9.72 12.25 13.40
C PRO A 388 -10.13 13.26 14.46
N TYR A 389 -9.63 14.49 14.36
CA TYR A 389 -9.94 15.56 15.33
C TYR A 389 -11.37 16.11 15.23
N LEU A 390 -12.07 15.90 14.11
CA LEU A 390 -13.46 16.33 13.90
C LEU A 390 -14.48 15.37 14.52
N VAL A 391 -14.05 14.16 14.84
CA VAL A 391 -14.94 13.16 15.43
C VAL A 391 -15.15 13.48 16.92
N GLU A 392 -16.39 13.31 17.41
CA GLU A 392 -16.74 13.56 18.81
C GLU A 392 -16.20 12.50 19.76
N GLU A 393 -16.16 12.79 21.05
CA GLU A 393 -15.85 11.80 22.09
C GLU A 393 -17.01 10.80 22.25
N PRO A 394 -16.73 9.50 22.55
CA PRO A 394 -15.41 8.94 22.85
C PRO A 394 -14.61 8.50 21.61
N TYR A 395 -15.18 8.56 20.43
CA TYR A 395 -14.59 8.03 19.18
C TYR A 395 -13.24 8.68 18.86
N ARG A 396 -13.11 10.00 19.04
CA ARG A 396 -11.84 10.72 18.81
C ARG A 396 -10.71 10.18 19.68
N SER A 397 -10.96 9.96 20.97
CA SER A 397 -9.95 9.41 21.89
C SER A 397 -9.56 7.99 21.47
N ILE A 398 -10.52 7.15 21.08
CA ILE A 398 -10.25 5.78 20.62
C ILE A 398 -9.41 5.78 19.33
N ILE A 399 -9.75 6.64 18.36
CA ILE A 399 -8.97 6.79 17.13
C ILE A 399 -7.55 7.28 17.42
N ARG A 400 -7.41 8.29 18.30
CA ARG A 400 -6.10 8.80 18.74
C ARG A 400 -5.25 7.69 19.36
N ASP A 401 -5.83 6.85 20.20
CA ASP A 401 -5.11 5.76 20.86
C ASP A 401 -4.70 4.66 19.86
N ALA A 402 -5.53 4.36 18.84
CA ALA A 402 -5.17 3.49 17.73
C ALA A 402 -3.97 4.05 16.92
N LEU A 403 -3.98 5.35 16.62
CA LEU A 403 -2.86 6.02 15.97
C LEU A 403 -1.58 5.99 16.85
N ARG A 404 -1.71 6.26 18.16
CA ARG A 404 -0.58 6.18 19.10
C ARG A 404 -0.01 4.76 19.19
N LEU A 405 -0.86 3.72 19.12
CA LEU A 405 -0.39 2.32 19.05
C LEU A 405 0.46 2.09 17.80
N ARG A 406 0.02 2.61 16.62
CA ARG A 406 0.84 2.54 15.39
C ARG A 406 2.23 3.13 15.63
N TYR A 407 2.31 4.31 16.24
CA TYR A 407 3.58 4.99 16.50
C TYR A 407 4.43 4.22 17.52
N ALA A 408 3.84 3.71 18.59
CA ALA A 408 4.57 2.87 19.55
C ALA A 408 5.18 1.63 18.88
N LEU A 409 4.51 1.04 17.89
CA LEU A 409 4.94 -0.14 17.14
C LEU A 409 5.79 0.17 15.90
N LEU A 410 6.18 1.42 15.62
CA LEU A 410 7.03 1.74 14.47
C LEU A 410 8.34 0.94 14.41
N PRO A 411 9.02 0.61 15.54
CA PRO A 411 10.17 -0.30 15.50
C PRO A 411 9.85 -1.68 14.94
N VAL A 412 8.69 -2.24 15.26
CA VAL A 412 8.21 -3.52 14.72
C VAL A 412 8.03 -3.42 13.21
N TRP A 413 7.32 -2.37 12.75
CA TRP A 413 7.06 -2.16 11.32
C TRP A 413 8.35 -1.97 10.53
N TYR A 414 9.25 -1.11 11.01
CA TYR A 414 10.50 -0.83 10.31
C TYR A 414 11.39 -2.09 10.21
N THR A 415 11.48 -2.87 11.29
CA THR A 415 12.25 -4.12 11.31
C THR A 415 11.62 -5.18 10.39
N ALA A 416 10.27 -5.29 10.36
CA ALA A 416 9.59 -6.19 9.44
C ALA A 416 9.85 -5.82 7.96
N PHE A 417 9.84 -4.53 7.63
CA PHE A 417 10.21 -4.05 6.29
C PHE A 417 11.70 -4.27 5.97
N HIS A 418 12.59 -4.08 6.95
CA HIS A 418 13.99 -4.42 6.76
C HIS A 418 14.16 -5.89 6.41
N ARG A 419 13.48 -6.79 7.10
CA ARG A 419 13.49 -8.22 6.79
C ARG A 419 12.96 -8.48 5.38
N ALA A 420 11.80 -7.93 5.05
CA ALA A 420 11.20 -8.05 3.72
C ALA A 420 12.13 -7.56 2.59
N SER A 421 12.97 -6.54 2.86
CA SER A 421 13.94 -6.02 1.89
C SER A 421 15.16 -6.94 1.67
N LEU A 422 15.35 -7.94 2.52
CA LEU A 422 16.47 -8.90 2.41
C LEU A 422 16.05 -10.21 1.73
N ASP A 423 14.88 -10.74 2.11
CA ASP A 423 14.45 -12.11 1.74
C ASP A 423 13.05 -12.19 1.13
N GLY A 424 12.39 -11.06 0.90
CA GLY A 424 11.07 -11.02 0.27
C GLY A 424 9.92 -11.51 1.14
N MET A 425 10.15 -11.80 2.44
CA MET A 425 9.08 -12.22 3.35
C MET A 425 8.00 -11.13 3.50
N PRO A 426 6.70 -11.49 3.49
CA PRO A 426 5.63 -10.54 3.75
C PRO A 426 5.78 -9.86 5.12
N VAL A 427 5.41 -8.58 5.21
CA VAL A 427 5.42 -7.81 6.47
C VAL A 427 4.30 -8.23 7.39
N ILE A 428 3.09 -8.41 6.86
CA ILE A 428 2.00 -9.10 7.55
C ILE A 428 1.84 -10.49 6.94
N ARG A 429 1.68 -11.50 7.80
CA ARG A 429 1.81 -12.90 7.42
C ARG A 429 0.56 -13.70 7.74
N PRO A 430 -0.09 -14.34 6.74
CA PRO A 430 -1.16 -15.29 7.00
C PRO A 430 -0.65 -16.51 7.78
N HIS A 431 -1.58 -17.24 8.39
CA HIS A 431 -1.26 -18.41 9.23
C HIS A 431 -0.39 -19.45 8.55
N PHE A 432 -0.67 -19.79 7.29
CA PHE A 432 0.07 -20.82 6.57
C PHE A 432 1.57 -20.48 6.35
N VAL A 433 1.92 -19.19 6.38
CA VAL A 433 3.32 -18.75 6.30
C VAL A 433 4.06 -19.04 7.61
N MET A 434 3.39 -18.77 8.74
CA MET A 434 3.99 -18.94 10.07
C MET A 434 3.89 -20.38 10.59
N PHE A 435 2.79 -21.08 10.26
CA PHE A 435 2.46 -22.44 10.72
C PHE A 435 2.11 -23.36 9.54
N PRO A 436 3.10 -23.72 8.71
CA PRO A 436 2.86 -24.41 7.42
C PRO A 436 2.37 -25.85 7.56
N LYS A 437 2.35 -26.42 8.78
CA LYS A 437 1.84 -27.77 9.06
C LYS A 437 0.43 -27.76 9.65
N ASP A 438 -0.09 -26.58 10.00
CA ASP A 438 -1.41 -26.43 10.60
C ASP A 438 -2.47 -26.14 9.54
N GLU A 439 -3.04 -27.18 8.96
CA GLU A 439 -4.03 -27.08 7.89
C GLU A 439 -5.30 -26.33 8.30
N ALA A 440 -5.66 -26.30 9.59
CA ALA A 440 -6.81 -25.56 10.08
C ALA A 440 -6.65 -24.04 9.89
N GLY A 441 -5.40 -23.54 9.88
CA GLY A 441 -5.08 -22.14 9.67
C GLY A 441 -5.00 -21.70 8.20
N PHE A 442 -5.04 -22.61 7.21
CA PHE A 442 -4.78 -22.29 5.81
C PHE A 442 -5.84 -21.39 5.16
N ALA A 443 -7.08 -21.47 5.60
CA ALA A 443 -8.17 -20.67 5.08
C ALA A 443 -8.43 -19.38 5.87
N ILE A 444 -7.61 -19.08 6.87
CA ILE A 444 -7.77 -17.88 7.72
C ILE A 444 -7.13 -16.69 7.01
N ASP A 445 -7.94 -15.70 6.66
CA ASP A 445 -7.56 -14.49 5.93
C ASP A 445 -7.98 -13.18 6.63
N ASP A 446 -8.53 -13.28 7.85
CA ASP A 446 -9.03 -12.16 8.65
C ASP A 446 -8.28 -11.96 9.97
N GLN A 447 -7.20 -12.72 10.19
CA GLN A 447 -6.18 -12.52 11.23
C GLN A 447 -4.80 -12.86 10.69
N PHE A 448 -3.76 -12.24 11.24
CA PHE A 448 -2.41 -12.34 10.70
C PHE A 448 -1.36 -12.01 11.74
N PHE A 449 -0.14 -12.48 11.49
CA PHE A 449 1.05 -12.13 12.26
C PHE A 449 1.77 -10.93 11.65
N ILE A 450 2.42 -10.12 12.49
CA ILE A 450 3.24 -8.97 12.06
C ILE A 450 4.71 -9.34 12.23
N GLY A 451 5.43 -9.46 11.12
CA GLY A 451 6.84 -9.87 11.13
C GLY A 451 7.08 -11.16 11.92
N ASP A 452 8.23 -11.24 12.58
CA ASP A 452 8.64 -12.37 13.43
C ASP A 452 8.46 -12.12 14.94
N PHE A 453 7.67 -11.10 15.31
CA PHE A 453 7.56 -10.64 16.70
C PHE A 453 6.54 -11.41 17.54
N GLY A 454 5.82 -12.35 16.95
CA GLY A 454 4.73 -13.06 17.60
C GLY A 454 3.46 -12.22 17.82
N LEU A 455 3.37 -11.03 17.25
CA LEU A 455 2.16 -10.21 17.28
C LEU A 455 1.10 -10.79 16.34
N LEU A 456 -0.04 -11.19 16.92
CA LEU A 456 -1.21 -11.71 16.21
C LEU A 456 -2.36 -10.71 16.31
N ALA A 457 -2.76 -10.12 15.19
CA ALA A 457 -3.85 -9.15 15.10
C ALA A 457 -5.11 -9.79 14.52
N LYS A 458 -6.27 -9.46 15.12
CA LYS A 458 -7.60 -9.84 14.63
C LYS A 458 -8.52 -8.62 14.68
N PRO A 459 -8.52 -7.75 13.66
CA PRO A 459 -9.37 -6.57 13.65
C PRO A 459 -10.87 -6.92 13.69
N VAL A 460 -11.67 -6.04 14.29
CA VAL A 460 -13.13 -6.15 14.29
C VAL A 460 -13.66 -5.58 12.98
N VAL A 461 -14.32 -6.43 12.20
CA VAL A 461 -14.84 -6.08 10.86
C VAL A 461 -16.36 -6.27 10.74
N LYS A 462 -17.04 -6.41 11.86
CA LYS A 462 -18.52 -6.59 11.92
C LYS A 462 -19.13 -5.53 12.83
N GLU A 463 -20.21 -4.92 12.36
CA GLU A 463 -20.97 -3.91 13.11
C GLU A 463 -21.49 -4.46 14.45
N GLY A 464 -21.37 -3.64 15.50
CA GLY A 464 -21.86 -3.94 16.84
C GLY A 464 -21.15 -5.10 17.53
N ALA A 465 -20.06 -5.64 16.97
CA ALA A 465 -19.35 -6.75 17.61
C ALA A 465 -18.52 -6.24 18.81
N ASP A 466 -18.65 -6.94 19.94
CA ASP A 466 -17.92 -6.73 21.20
C ASP A 466 -16.94 -7.85 21.53
N SER A 467 -16.81 -8.82 20.64
CA SER A 467 -15.91 -9.96 20.73
C SER A 467 -15.51 -10.47 19.35
N VAL A 468 -14.41 -11.19 19.27
CA VAL A 468 -13.94 -11.87 18.06
C VAL A 468 -13.44 -13.27 18.40
N GLU A 469 -13.54 -14.17 17.42
CA GLU A 469 -12.94 -15.50 17.52
C GLU A 469 -11.52 -15.45 16.91
N ILE A 470 -10.51 -15.69 17.76
CA ILE A 470 -9.11 -15.78 17.32
C ILE A 470 -8.68 -17.24 17.33
N TYR A 471 -8.10 -17.70 16.23
CA TYR A 471 -7.51 -19.02 16.13
C TYR A 471 -6.05 -19.00 16.59
N LEU A 472 -5.70 -19.82 17.58
CA LEU A 472 -4.34 -20.06 18.03
C LEU A 472 -3.80 -21.34 17.39
N PRO A 473 -2.67 -21.28 16.66
CA PRO A 473 -2.16 -22.42 15.87
C PRO A 473 -1.39 -23.46 16.68
N ASP A 474 -1.00 -23.14 17.93
CA ASP A 474 -0.21 -24.01 18.80
C ASP A 474 -0.58 -23.85 20.29
N ASP A 475 0.13 -24.57 21.17
CA ASP A 475 -0.10 -24.59 22.61
C ASP A 475 0.77 -23.59 23.40
N GLU A 476 1.51 -22.71 22.71
CA GLU A 476 2.22 -21.63 23.39
C GLU A 476 1.24 -20.66 24.05
N PRO A 477 1.63 -20.00 25.15
CA PRO A 477 0.79 -18.97 25.75
C PRO A 477 0.69 -17.76 24.83
N TYR A 478 -0.52 -17.23 24.65
CA TYR A 478 -0.78 -15.97 23.97
C TYR A 478 -1.26 -14.94 24.99
N TYR A 479 -0.58 -13.81 25.05
CA TYR A 479 -0.84 -12.73 25.99
C TYR A 479 -1.62 -11.62 25.30
N ASP A 480 -2.75 -11.22 25.86
CA ASP A 480 -3.41 -9.99 25.40
C ASP A 480 -2.44 -8.80 25.56
N TYR A 481 -2.30 -8.02 24.49
CA TYR A 481 -1.30 -6.95 24.42
C TYR A 481 -1.51 -5.85 25.48
N PHE A 482 -2.76 -5.60 25.87
CA PHE A 482 -3.11 -4.50 26.78
C PHE A 482 -3.29 -4.98 28.23
N THR A 483 -3.92 -6.13 28.42
CA THR A 483 -4.32 -6.63 29.74
C THR A 483 -3.39 -7.72 30.27
N HIS A 484 -2.54 -8.29 29.41
CA HIS A 484 -1.69 -9.46 29.69
C HIS A 484 -2.48 -10.73 30.09
N LYS A 485 -3.81 -10.74 29.86
CA LYS A 485 -4.60 -11.97 30.00
C LYS A 485 -4.02 -13.06 29.11
N VAL A 486 -3.90 -14.27 29.66
CA VAL A 486 -3.29 -15.41 28.97
C VAL A 486 -4.38 -16.28 28.34
N TYR A 487 -4.19 -16.61 27.06
CA TYR A 487 -4.95 -17.61 26.32
C TYR A 487 -4.01 -18.79 26.03
N LYS A 488 -4.46 -20.02 26.26
CA LYS A 488 -3.68 -21.26 26.06
C LYS A 488 -4.50 -22.32 25.37
N GLY A 489 -3.81 -23.15 24.62
CA GLY A 489 -4.40 -24.27 23.88
C GLY A 489 -4.73 -23.90 22.44
N LYS A 490 -4.33 -24.78 21.53
CA LYS A 490 -4.63 -24.67 20.12
C LYS A 490 -6.14 -24.66 19.86
N GLY A 491 -6.60 -23.81 18.95
CA GLY A 491 -8.00 -23.71 18.53
C GLY A 491 -8.55 -22.29 18.60
N TYR A 492 -9.86 -22.16 18.51
CA TYR A 492 -10.54 -20.87 18.57
C TYR A 492 -10.77 -20.41 20.00
N HIS A 493 -10.54 -19.13 20.24
CA HIS A 493 -10.73 -18.46 21.52
C HIS A 493 -11.52 -17.19 21.33
N THR A 494 -12.56 -17.00 22.14
CA THR A 494 -13.32 -15.76 22.18
C THR A 494 -12.55 -14.69 22.93
N VAL A 495 -12.22 -13.60 22.25
CA VAL A 495 -11.52 -12.44 22.80
C VAL A 495 -12.45 -11.24 22.83
N SER A 496 -12.59 -10.63 24.02
CA SER A 496 -13.41 -9.42 24.18
C SER A 496 -12.86 -8.26 23.35
N ALA A 497 -13.73 -7.56 22.64
CA ALA A 497 -13.39 -6.48 21.74
C ALA A 497 -14.42 -5.32 21.80
N PRO A 498 -14.72 -4.75 22.97
CA PRO A 498 -15.54 -3.54 23.04
C PRO A 498 -14.91 -2.45 22.17
N LEU A 499 -15.69 -1.41 21.82
CA LEU A 499 -15.28 -0.42 20.81
C LEU A 499 -13.88 0.20 21.04
N ASN A 500 -13.49 0.36 22.30
CA ASN A 500 -12.18 0.92 22.68
C ASN A 500 -11.04 -0.12 22.71
N THR A 501 -11.28 -1.35 22.29
CA THR A 501 -10.29 -2.44 22.37
C THR A 501 -9.96 -2.95 20.96
N ILE A 502 -8.68 -3.12 20.70
CA ILE A 502 -8.15 -3.76 19.49
C ILE A 502 -7.71 -5.18 19.89
N PRO A 503 -8.30 -6.23 19.30
CA PRO A 503 -7.83 -7.61 19.55
C PRO A 503 -6.42 -7.82 19.00
N LEU A 504 -5.45 -7.85 19.90
CA LEU A 504 -4.03 -8.01 19.61
C LEU A 504 -3.41 -8.93 20.66
N LEU A 505 -2.84 -10.04 20.23
CA LEU A 505 -2.20 -11.01 21.10
C LEU A 505 -0.69 -11.07 20.82
N MET A 506 0.07 -11.42 21.83
CA MET A 506 1.51 -11.65 21.79
C MET A 506 1.80 -13.11 22.10
N ARG A 507 2.33 -13.85 21.13
CA ARG A 507 2.72 -15.26 21.31
C ARG A 507 3.96 -15.36 22.20
N GLY A 508 3.99 -16.37 23.09
CA GLY A 508 5.14 -16.69 23.91
C GLY A 508 6.41 -16.95 23.08
N GLY A 509 7.56 -16.53 23.60
CA GLY A 509 8.85 -16.56 22.93
C GLY A 509 9.10 -15.36 21.98
N GLY A 510 8.15 -14.44 21.87
CA GLY A 510 8.31 -13.21 21.10
C GLY A 510 8.83 -12.03 21.94
N ILE A 511 9.55 -11.11 21.30
CA ILE A 511 9.96 -9.83 21.88
C ILE A 511 9.44 -8.70 21.01
N VAL A 512 8.65 -7.80 21.62
CA VAL A 512 8.03 -6.67 20.91
C VAL A 512 8.77 -5.38 21.29
N PRO A 513 9.58 -4.80 20.37
CA PRO A 513 10.21 -3.50 20.62
C PRO A 513 9.20 -2.38 20.41
N ARG A 514 9.16 -1.43 21.36
CA ARG A 514 8.24 -0.28 21.35
C ARG A 514 8.99 1.01 21.62
N LYS A 515 8.38 2.13 21.23
CA LYS A 515 8.74 3.49 21.68
C LYS A 515 7.50 4.15 22.28
N ASP A 516 7.44 4.27 23.59
CA ASP A 516 6.23 4.62 24.33
C ASP A 516 6.02 6.14 24.53
N ARG A 517 7.00 6.98 24.15
CA ARG A 517 6.82 8.43 24.21
C ARG A 517 5.93 8.91 23.09
N HIS A 518 4.83 9.55 23.44
CA HIS A 518 3.94 10.17 22.45
C HIS A 518 4.65 11.33 21.75
N ARG A 519 4.71 11.29 20.43
CA ARG A 519 5.31 12.30 19.58
C ARG A 519 4.33 12.68 18.46
N ARG A 520 4.42 13.90 17.97
CA ARG A 520 3.54 14.41 16.90
C ARG A 520 3.84 13.81 15.53
N SER A 521 5.07 13.31 15.34
CA SER A 521 5.53 12.64 14.11
C SER A 521 6.64 11.64 14.42
N SER A 522 6.87 10.68 13.52
CA SER A 522 7.88 9.63 13.68
C SER A 522 9.31 10.19 13.75
N GLY A 523 9.60 11.25 13.00
CA GLY A 523 10.92 11.87 13.00
C GLY A 523 11.36 12.40 14.37
N LEU A 524 10.40 12.78 15.24
CA LEU A 524 10.68 13.22 16.61
C LEU A 524 10.99 12.07 17.57
N MET A 525 10.72 10.81 17.17
CA MET A 525 10.96 9.61 17.98
C MET A 525 12.41 9.09 17.87
N LYS A 526 13.24 9.68 17.01
CA LYS A 526 14.57 9.16 16.66
C LYS A 526 15.41 8.78 17.87
N TYR A 527 15.45 9.62 18.89
CA TYR A 527 16.28 9.44 20.10
C TYR A 527 15.49 8.97 21.32
N ASP A 528 14.22 8.57 21.16
CA ASP A 528 13.45 8.03 22.27
C ASP A 528 13.94 6.61 22.62
N PRO A 529 13.93 6.24 23.91
CA PRO A 529 14.34 4.91 24.35
C PRO A 529 13.37 3.85 23.82
N TYR A 530 13.88 2.62 23.72
CA TYR A 530 13.06 1.44 23.46
C TYR A 530 12.51 0.87 24.77
N THR A 531 11.29 0.35 24.70
CA THR A 531 10.70 -0.58 25.66
C THR A 531 10.63 -1.95 24.99
N LEU A 532 11.14 -2.98 25.64
CA LEU A 532 11.05 -4.36 25.16
C LEU A 532 10.00 -5.10 25.96
N VAL A 533 8.94 -5.59 25.30
CA VAL A 533 7.94 -6.47 25.91
C VAL A 533 8.35 -7.91 25.58
N ILE A 534 8.74 -8.65 26.63
CA ILE A 534 9.24 -10.03 26.52
C ILE A 534 8.11 -10.98 26.93
N ASN A 535 7.71 -11.85 26.02
CA ASN A 535 6.63 -12.81 26.22
C ASN A 535 7.23 -14.20 26.48
N LEU A 536 7.09 -14.72 27.68
CA LEU A 536 7.64 -16.01 28.06
C LEU A 536 6.90 -17.15 27.34
N ASN A 537 7.65 -18.11 26.81
CA ASN A 537 7.11 -19.34 26.25
C ASN A 537 7.00 -20.44 27.30
N ASN A 538 6.47 -21.60 26.94
CA ASN A 538 6.35 -22.75 27.88
C ASN A 538 7.70 -23.28 28.35
N GLU A 539 8.80 -23.06 27.62
CA GLU A 539 10.14 -23.53 27.97
C GLU A 539 10.99 -22.47 28.66
N VAL A 540 10.45 -21.27 28.92
CA VAL A 540 11.19 -20.11 29.47
C VAL A 540 12.43 -19.76 28.65
N ARG A 541 12.41 -20.02 27.35
CA ARG A 541 13.52 -19.73 26.41
C ARG A 541 13.17 -18.54 25.54
N ASP A 542 13.90 -17.45 25.76
CA ASP A 542 13.78 -16.25 24.91
C ASP A 542 14.60 -16.41 23.64
N ARG A 543 13.97 -16.21 22.46
CA ARG A 543 14.69 -16.04 21.19
C ARG A 543 14.84 -14.56 20.91
N ILE A 544 15.98 -13.99 21.30
CA ILE A 544 16.33 -12.62 20.91
C ILE A 544 16.95 -12.66 19.50
N HIS A 545 16.21 -12.18 18.51
CA HIS A 545 16.74 -11.85 17.20
C HIS A 545 16.80 -10.33 17.02
N CYS A 546 17.67 -9.67 17.79
CA CYS A 546 18.06 -8.30 17.51
C CYS A 546 19.24 -8.33 16.54
N HIS A 547 19.05 -7.81 15.31
CA HIS A 547 20.17 -7.62 14.39
C HIS A 547 20.98 -6.38 14.84
N PRO A 548 22.30 -6.47 15.07
CA PRO A 548 23.09 -5.39 15.69
C PRO A 548 23.28 -4.12 14.85
N THR A 549 22.80 -4.07 13.61
CA THR A 549 23.15 -3.04 12.62
C THR A 549 22.03 -2.08 12.22
N THR A 550 20.88 -2.08 12.91
CA THR A 550 19.80 -1.15 12.59
C THR A 550 19.95 0.16 13.36
N TYR A 551 20.61 1.13 12.76
CA TYR A 551 20.43 2.53 13.12
C TYR A 551 19.03 2.97 12.65
N CYS A 552 18.13 3.16 13.59
CA CYS A 552 16.86 3.86 13.34
C CYS A 552 17.09 5.36 13.17
#